data_c2375b5d11cc774f2c3d8a346794be6a
#
_entry.id   c2375b5d11cc774f2c3d8a346794be6a
#
_cell.length_a   1.000
_cell.length_b   1.000
_cell.length_c   1.000
_cell.angle_alpha   90.00
_cell.angle_beta   90.00
_cell.angle_gamma   90.00
#
_symmetry.space_group_name_H-M   'P 1'
#
loop_
_entity.id
_entity.type
_entity.pdbx_description
1 polymer ?
#
loop_
_entity_poly.entity_id
_entity_poly.type
_entity_poly.pdbx_seq_one_letter_code
_entity_poly.pdbx_strand_id
1 'polypeptide(L)'
;LLDEIACWRSLPKEKRILFASLLKGKKEFEGFLSMVSAEYIHKGIPELIKELYAGKICQHADLDMLINQYPCGLTYALALIDTTDYRSITPGWVLYNYPEVEFIIKLLRHTTCKESCDYCHTQLDVLHNLKTFFGYEHFRTYEGEPLQERAAQAAVKGKSLLAIFPTGGGKSLTFQLPALMAGHSVHGLTVVISPLQSLMKDQVDNLADKGITDVVTINGMLDPITRSLSIQRVQDGEASLLYISPEMLRSKTIEKILMARHLVRFVIDEAHCFSSWGQDFRVDYLYIGKFIQKYQQKKKCKTPIPVSCFTATAKQKVIQDICDYFKQTLNLNLELFASTASRTNLHYSVIHVENDNDK
;
A
#
# COMPACT_ATOMS: atom_id res chain seq x y z
N LEU A 1 28.04 -9.11 -7.23
CA LEU A 1 26.93 -8.31 -6.74
C LEU A 1 26.21 -7.60 -7.88
N LEU A 2 26.92 -6.80 -8.70
CA LEU A 2 26.35 -6.08 -9.83
C LEU A 2 26.05 -6.98 -11.03
N ASP A 3 26.78 -8.07 -11.20
CA ASP A 3 26.49 -9.12 -12.19
C ASP A 3 25.17 -9.86 -11.89
N GLU A 4 24.72 -9.85 -10.61
CA GLU A 4 23.49 -10.46 -10.16
C GLU A 4 22.27 -9.53 -10.28
N ILE A 5 22.46 -8.20 -10.26
CA ILE A 5 21.36 -7.19 -10.30
C ILE A 5 20.91 -6.92 -11.73
N ALA A 6 21.86 -6.75 -12.61
CA ALA A 6 21.63 -6.48 -14.03
C ALA A 6 22.91 -6.87 -14.76
N CYS A 7 22.80 -7.23 -16.04
CA CYS A 7 23.99 -7.41 -16.87
C CYS A 7 24.84 -6.14 -16.77
N TRP A 8 25.78 -6.11 -15.81
CA TRP A 8 26.65 -4.96 -15.52
C TRP A 8 27.21 -4.31 -16.78
N ARG A 9 27.59 -5.15 -17.75
CA ARG A 9 28.14 -4.72 -19.03
C ARG A 9 27.14 -3.99 -19.93
N SER A 10 25.86 -4.22 -19.75
CA SER A 10 24.78 -3.57 -20.52
C SER A 10 24.30 -2.25 -19.91
N LEU A 11 24.71 -1.94 -18.67
CA LEU A 11 24.34 -0.67 -18.04
C LEU A 11 25.06 0.51 -18.72
N PRO A 12 24.39 1.66 -18.87
CA PRO A 12 25.00 2.92 -19.26
C PRO A 12 26.22 3.25 -18.39
N LYS A 13 27.24 3.89 -18.97
CA LYS A 13 28.49 4.24 -18.28
C LYS A 13 28.23 5.00 -16.98
N GLU A 14 27.31 5.97 -17.02
CA GLU A 14 26.94 6.83 -15.91
C GLU A 14 26.38 6.02 -14.74
N LYS A 15 25.52 5.03 -14.99
CA LYS A 15 24.97 4.15 -13.97
C LYS A 15 26.01 3.22 -13.37
N ARG A 16 26.93 2.70 -14.18
CA ARG A 16 28.07 1.93 -13.68
C ARG A 16 28.92 2.73 -12.72
N ILE A 17 29.18 4.00 -13.05
CA ILE A 17 29.91 4.94 -12.21
C ILE A 17 29.17 5.18 -10.90
N LEU A 18 27.87 5.48 -10.96
CA LEU A 18 27.03 5.67 -9.78
C LEU A 18 27.09 4.49 -8.83
N PHE A 19 26.84 3.28 -9.35
CA PHE A 19 26.82 2.08 -8.51
C PHE A 19 28.19 1.76 -7.92
N ALA A 20 29.26 1.93 -8.69
CA ALA A 20 30.63 1.78 -8.18
C ALA A 20 30.93 2.78 -7.05
N SER A 21 30.49 4.03 -7.19
CA SER A 21 30.68 5.06 -6.16
C SER A 21 29.94 4.76 -4.88
N LEU A 22 28.69 4.26 -4.96
CA LEU A 22 27.88 3.86 -3.82
C LEU A 22 28.46 2.63 -3.10
N LEU A 23 29.13 1.75 -3.84
CA LEU A 23 29.74 0.51 -3.31
C LEU A 23 31.24 0.70 -2.97
N LYS A 24 31.73 1.94 -2.92
CA LYS A 24 33.09 2.26 -2.54
C LYS A 24 33.51 1.57 -1.23
N GLY A 25 34.68 0.91 -1.27
CA GLY A 25 35.18 0.11 -0.13
C GLY A 25 34.94 -1.40 -0.28
N LYS A 26 34.25 -1.86 -1.33
CA LYS A 26 34.24 -3.27 -1.71
C LYS A 26 35.37 -3.53 -2.69
N LYS A 27 36.31 -4.46 -2.37
CA LYS A 27 37.51 -4.77 -3.16
C LYS A 27 37.26 -4.99 -4.66
N GLU A 28 36.09 -5.50 -4.99
CA GLU A 28 35.65 -5.79 -6.38
C GLU A 28 35.53 -4.54 -7.26
N PHE A 29 35.48 -3.34 -6.67
CA PHE A 29 35.26 -2.07 -7.37
C PHE A 29 36.46 -1.10 -7.32
N GLU A 30 37.50 -1.40 -6.54
CA GLU A 30 38.67 -0.52 -6.43
C GLU A 30 39.37 -0.28 -7.77
N GLY A 31 39.47 -1.33 -8.62
CA GLY A 31 40.03 -1.21 -9.96
C GLY A 31 39.18 -0.40 -10.94
N PHE A 32 37.87 -0.32 -10.71
CA PHE A 32 36.96 0.43 -11.58
C PHE A 32 36.93 1.92 -11.23
N LEU A 33 37.04 2.26 -9.95
CA LEU A 33 37.08 3.67 -9.50
C LEU A 33 38.27 4.45 -10.06
N SER A 34 39.39 3.77 -10.39
CA SER A 34 40.55 4.38 -11.05
C SER A 34 40.30 4.77 -12.52
N MET A 35 39.24 4.23 -13.15
CA MET A 35 38.88 4.48 -14.54
C MET A 35 37.78 5.55 -14.70
N VAL A 36 37.24 6.06 -13.59
CA VAL A 36 36.20 7.08 -13.59
C VAL A 36 36.85 8.45 -13.87
N SER A 37 36.51 9.06 -15.00
CA SER A 37 37.03 10.39 -15.35
C SER A 37 36.63 11.46 -14.33
N ALA A 38 37.51 12.40 -14.06
CA ALA A 38 37.34 13.49 -13.09
C ALA A 38 36.07 14.35 -13.31
N GLU A 39 35.48 14.29 -14.50
CA GLU A 39 34.29 15.02 -14.90
C GLU A 39 33.04 14.70 -14.03
N TYR A 40 32.92 13.46 -13.50
CA TYR A 40 31.80 13.04 -12.66
C TYR A 40 32.04 13.24 -11.16
N ILE A 41 33.29 13.48 -10.75
CA ILE A 41 33.65 13.70 -9.34
C ILE A 41 33.18 15.08 -8.86
N HIS A 42 32.99 16.05 -9.76
CA HIS A 42 32.57 17.41 -9.43
C HIS A 42 31.07 17.56 -9.14
N LYS A 43 30.23 16.63 -9.64
CA LYS A 43 28.76 16.71 -9.47
C LYS A 43 28.34 15.93 -8.24
N GLY A 44 28.72 15.70 -7.22
CA GLY A 44 28.26 14.91 -6.08
C GLY A 44 27.34 13.71 -6.42
N ILE A 45 27.35 12.67 -5.63
CA ILE A 45 26.52 11.46 -5.86
C ILE A 45 25.02 11.78 -5.79
N PRO A 46 24.52 12.64 -4.87
CA PRO A 46 23.09 12.96 -4.82
C PRO A 46 22.56 13.58 -6.12
N GLU A 47 23.28 14.52 -6.68
CA GLU A 47 22.92 15.22 -7.93
C GLU A 47 22.93 14.25 -9.11
N LEU A 48 23.92 13.35 -9.18
CA LEU A 48 23.97 12.31 -10.20
C LEU A 48 22.76 11.36 -10.10
N ILE A 49 22.34 10.98 -8.90
CA ILE A 49 21.12 10.16 -8.70
C ILE A 49 19.89 10.93 -9.21
N LYS A 50 19.73 12.20 -8.84
CA LYS A 50 18.58 13.03 -9.27
C LYS A 50 18.50 13.15 -10.79
N GLU A 51 19.65 13.33 -11.44
CA GLU A 51 19.74 13.42 -12.90
C GLU A 51 19.38 12.10 -13.60
N LEU A 52 20.01 10.99 -13.18
CA LEU A 52 19.83 9.68 -13.81
C LEU A 52 18.43 9.05 -13.54
N TYR A 53 17.79 9.46 -12.46
CA TYR A 53 16.46 8.97 -12.06
C TYR A 53 15.39 10.07 -12.11
N ALA A 54 15.60 11.11 -12.91
CA ALA A 54 14.59 12.14 -13.12
C ALA A 54 13.27 11.51 -13.60
N GLY A 55 12.14 11.93 -12.99
CA GLY A 55 10.82 11.37 -13.27
C GLY A 55 10.56 9.95 -12.71
N LYS A 56 11.56 9.28 -12.14
CA LYS A 56 11.42 7.95 -11.54
C LYS A 56 11.40 7.95 -10.01
N ILE A 57 11.95 8.99 -9.38
CA ILE A 57 12.00 9.16 -7.92
C ILE A 57 11.64 10.61 -7.54
N CYS A 58 11.29 10.80 -6.27
CA CYS A 58 11.10 12.13 -5.71
C CYS A 58 12.43 12.91 -5.71
N GLN A 59 12.44 14.11 -6.30
CA GLN A 59 13.63 14.98 -6.39
C GLN A 59 14.07 15.56 -5.04
N HIS A 60 13.16 15.56 -4.05
CA HIS A 60 13.42 16.04 -2.69
C HIS A 60 13.62 14.89 -1.68
N ALA A 61 13.89 13.65 -2.16
CA ALA A 61 14.26 12.56 -1.27
C ALA A 61 15.60 12.88 -0.57
N ASP A 62 15.71 12.49 0.70
CA ASP A 62 16.94 12.65 1.49
C ASP A 62 18.00 11.65 1.05
N LEU A 63 18.66 11.96 -0.07
CA LEU A 63 19.69 11.12 -0.67
C LEU A 63 20.95 11.08 0.19
N ASP A 64 21.30 12.16 0.89
CA ASP A 64 22.48 12.19 1.73
C ASP A 64 22.36 11.20 2.89
N MET A 65 21.21 11.16 3.52
CA MET A 65 20.91 10.15 4.55
C MET A 65 21.00 8.73 3.97
N LEU A 66 20.40 8.46 2.81
CA LEU A 66 20.40 7.15 2.19
C LEU A 66 21.80 6.69 1.77
N ILE A 67 22.61 7.59 1.20
CA ILE A 67 24.00 7.31 0.79
C ILE A 67 24.86 6.96 2.02
N ASN A 68 24.69 7.74 3.10
CA ASN A 68 25.51 7.56 4.30
C ASN A 68 25.12 6.30 5.10
N GLN A 69 23.81 6.02 5.23
CA GLN A 69 23.34 4.93 6.09
C GLN A 69 23.19 3.59 5.35
N TYR A 70 22.81 3.62 4.07
CA TYR A 70 22.42 2.44 3.33
C TYR A 70 22.98 2.37 1.89
N PRO A 71 24.28 2.56 1.66
CA PRO A 71 24.81 2.67 0.29
C PRO A 71 24.56 1.42 -0.55
N CYS A 72 24.73 0.22 0.02
CA CYS A 72 24.45 -1.02 -0.68
C CYS A 72 22.94 -1.21 -0.94
N GLY A 73 22.12 -0.99 0.08
CA GLY A 73 20.65 -1.05 -0.06
C GLY A 73 20.13 -0.06 -1.10
N LEU A 74 20.68 1.16 -1.13
CA LEU A 74 20.36 2.17 -2.13
C LEU A 74 20.72 1.71 -3.55
N THR A 75 21.90 1.08 -3.72
CA THR A 75 22.29 0.54 -5.04
C THR A 75 21.28 -0.48 -5.55
N TYR A 76 20.84 -1.42 -4.68
CA TYR A 76 19.81 -2.41 -5.07
C TYR A 76 18.46 -1.75 -5.35
N ALA A 77 18.06 -0.79 -4.52
CA ALA A 77 16.82 -0.04 -4.72
C ALA A 77 16.81 0.68 -6.08
N LEU A 78 17.88 1.40 -6.41
CA LEU A 78 18.00 2.11 -7.68
C LEU A 78 18.03 1.13 -8.88
N ALA A 79 18.74 0.01 -8.77
CA ALA A 79 18.78 -1.02 -9.80
C ALA A 79 17.39 -1.64 -10.03
N LEU A 80 16.62 -1.89 -8.97
CA LEU A 80 15.25 -2.38 -9.07
C LEU A 80 14.32 -1.33 -9.71
N ILE A 81 14.42 -0.06 -9.34
CA ILE A 81 13.62 1.03 -9.93
C ILE A 81 13.90 1.19 -11.44
N ASP A 82 15.08 0.83 -11.87
CA ASP A 82 15.51 0.99 -13.26
C ASP A 82 15.04 -0.12 -14.21
N THR A 83 14.65 -1.28 -13.67
CA THR A 83 14.09 -2.33 -14.49
C THR A 83 12.73 -1.90 -15.03
N THR A 84 12.63 -1.69 -16.35
CA THR A 84 11.47 -1.09 -17.03
C THR A 84 10.21 -1.96 -16.94
N ASP A 85 10.37 -3.26 -16.83
CA ASP A 85 9.29 -4.23 -16.59
C ASP A 85 9.23 -4.66 -15.13
N TYR A 86 9.32 -3.70 -14.22
CA TYR A 86 9.29 -4.00 -12.78
C TYR A 86 7.93 -4.56 -12.34
N ARG A 87 7.62 -5.74 -12.84
CA ARG A 87 6.59 -6.63 -12.29
C ARG A 87 7.17 -7.55 -11.22
N SER A 88 8.48 -7.59 -11.09
CA SER A 88 9.16 -8.48 -10.17
C SER A 88 9.18 -7.93 -8.76
N ILE A 89 8.74 -8.73 -7.81
CA ILE A 89 8.94 -8.50 -6.39
C ILE A 89 10.44 -8.43 -6.08
N THR A 90 10.80 -7.71 -5.03
CA THR A 90 12.19 -7.70 -4.55
C THR A 90 12.65 -9.13 -4.29
N PRO A 91 13.71 -9.62 -4.94
CA PRO A 91 14.16 -10.99 -4.78
C PRO A 91 14.44 -11.33 -3.31
N GLY A 92 14.05 -12.54 -2.87
CA GLY A 92 14.15 -12.93 -1.47
C GLY A 92 15.59 -12.89 -0.93
N TRP A 93 16.59 -13.18 -1.77
CA TRP A 93 18.00 -13.09 -1.39
C TRP A 93 18.48 -11.63 -1.19
N VAL A 94 17.90 -10.65 -1.94
CA VAL A 94 18.16 -9.22 -1.71
C VAL A 94 17.62 -8.83 -0.35
N LEU A 95 16.36 -9.19 -0.04
CA LEU A 95 15.75 -8.88 1.26
C LEU A 95 16.46 -9.57 2.44
N TYR A 96 17.01 -10.75 2.21
CA TYR A 96 17.79 -11.45 3.24
C TYR A 96 19.06 -10.68 3.62
N ASN A 97 19.80 -10.15 2.62
CA ASN A 97 21.05 -9.42 2.83
C ASN A 97 20.84 -7.93 3.09
N TYR A 98 19.82 -7.33 2.48
CA TYR A 98 19.52 -5.89 2.51
C TYR A 98 18.02 -5.66 2.78
N PRO A 99 17.54 -5.97 3.99
CA PRO A 99 16.12 -5.88 4.34
C PRO A 99 15.56 -4.45 4.26
N GLU A 100 16.42 -3.44 4.20
CA GLU A 100 16.07 -2.03 4.07
C GLU A 100 15.68 -1.62 2.64
N VAL A 101 15.87 -2.44 1.63
CA VAL A 101 15.62 -2.08 0.21
C VAL A 101 14.18 -1.62 -0.02
N GLU A 102 13.18 -2.34 0.51
CA GLU A 102 11.77 -1.94 0.40
C GLU A 102 11.49 -0.59 1.09
N PHE A 103 12.14 -0.34 2.22
CA PHE A 103 12.05 0.94 2.93
C PHE A 103 12.68 2.08 2.11
N ILE A 104 13.83 1.84 1.48
CA ILE A 104 14.50 2.83 0.62
C ILE A 104 13.63 3.16 -0.60
N ILE A 105 13.09 2.14 -1.29
CA ILE A 105 12.18 2.35 -2.42
C ILE A 105 10.97 3.19 -2.01
N LYS A 106 10.41 2.92 -0.83
CA LYS A 106 9.31 3.71 -0.28
C LYS A 106 9.71 5.18 -0.06
N LEU A 107 10.90 5.44 0.49
CA LEU A 107 11.39 6.82 0.67
C LEU A 107 11.60 7.54 -0.65
N LEU A 108 12.10 6.85 -1.67
CA LEU A 108 12.36 7.42 -2.99
C LEU A 108 11.08 7.64 -3.82
N ARG A 109 10.08 6.77 -3.69
CA ARG A 109 8.95 6.70 -4.63
C ARG A 109 7.55 6.84 -4.01
N HIS A 110 7.39 6.67 -2.71
CA HIS A 110 6.09 6.70 -2.05
C HIS A 110 6.08 7.55 -0.77
N THR A 111 6.94 8.57 -0.74
CA THR A 111 6.95 9.57 0.33
C THR A 111 6.79 10.95 -0.31
N THR A 112 5.67 11.62 0.00
CA THR A 112 5.37 12.94 -0.56
C THR A 112 6.37 13.98 -0.04
N CYS A 113 6.96 14.76 -0.93
CA CYS A 113 7.79 15.89 -0.55
C CYS A 113 6.94 17.12 -0.11
N LYS A 114 7.55 18.02 0.64
CA LYS A 114 6.90 19.27 1.07
C LYS A 114 6.63 20.21 -0.10
N GLU A 115 7.60 20.30 -1.01
CA GLU A 115 7.51 21.07 -2.24
C GLU A 115 7.16 20.06 -3.34
N SER A 116 6.00 20.24 -3.99
CA SER A 116 5.54 19.31 -5.01
C SER A 116 6.52 19.29 -6.19
N CYS A 117 7.23 18.17 -6.38
CA CYS A 117 8.01 17.92 -7.58
C CYS A 117 7.16 17.18 -8.62
N ASP A 118 7.57 17.18 -9.89
CA ASP A 118 6.83 16.54 -10.99
C ASP A 118 6.51 15.07 -10.71
N TYR A 119 7.46 14.33 -10.12
CA TYR A 119 7.23 12.94 -9.73
C TYR A 119 6.10 12.81 -8.69
N CYS A 120 6.14 13.59 -7.62
CA CYS A 120 5.12 13.52 -6.57
C CYS A 120 3.76 14.02 -7.07
N HIS A 121 3.73 15.03 -7.93
CA HIS A 121 2.50 15.53 -8.54
C HIS A 121 1.82 14.47 -9.42
N THR A 122 2.58 13.69 -10.19
CA THR A 122 2.01 12.67 -11.07
C THR A 122 1.71 11.37 -10.33
N GLN A 123 2.61 10.91 -9.46
CA GLN A 123 2.52 9.58 -8.85
C GLN A 123 1.82 9.56 -7.50
N LEU A 124 1.83 10.65 -6.73
CA LEU A 124 1.34 10.71 -5.36
C LEU A 124 0.22 11.73 -5.12
N ASP A 125 -0.19 12.48 -6.14
CA ASP A 125 -1.36 13.35 -6.05
C ASP A 125 -2.65 12.53 -6.19
N VAL A 126 -3.54 12.64 -5.20
CA VAL A 126 -4.75 11.82 -5.15
C VAL A 126 -5.80 12.24 -6.19
N LEU A 127 -5.87 13.53 -6.56
CA LEU A 127 -6.82 14.00 -7.56
C LEU A 127 -6.38 13.61 -8.97
N HIS A 128 -5.08 13.77 -9.27
CA HIS A 128 -4.50 13.31 -10.52
C HIS A 128 -4.75 11.80 -10.72
N ASN A 129 -4.46 11.00 -9.72
CA ASN A 129 -4.62 9.56 -9.79
C ASN A 129 -6.09 9.12 -9.74
N LEU A 130 -6.99 9.85 -9.06
CA LEU A 130 -8.42 9.62 -9.10
C LEU A 130 -8.96 9.71 -10.54
N LYS A 131 -8.53 10.73 -11.28
CA LYS A 131 -8.87 10.90 -12.69
C LYS A 131 -8.26 9.79 -13.54
N THR A 132 -6.99 9.48 -13.32
CA THR A 132 -6.24 8.47 -14.12
C THR A 132 -6.83 7.07 -13.96
N PHE A 133 -7.09 6.59 -12.73
CA PHE A 133 -7.58 5.24 -12.49
C PHE A 133 -9.10 5.09 -12.64
N PHE A 134 -9.86 6.09 -12.23
CA PHE A 134 -11.31 5.97 -12.10
C PHE A 134 -12.10 6.90 -13.02
N GLY A 135 -11.45 7.86 -13.68
CA GLY A 135 -12.11 8.84 -14.54
C GLY A 135 -12.94 9.88 -13.77
N TYR A 136 -12.78 10.00 -12.46
CA TYR A 136 -13.51 10.97 -11.64
C TYR A 136 -12.69 12.24 -11.46
N GLU A 137 -13.34 13.39 -11.64
CA GLU A 137 -12.73 14.71 -11.47
C GLU A 137 -12.59 15.10 -9.98
N HIS A 138 -13.51 14.66 -9.13
CA HIS A 138 -13.58 15.04 -7.72
C HIS A 138 -14.00 13.89 -6.83
N PHE A 139 -13.52 13.91 -5.59
CA PHE A 139 -14.05 13.07 -4.53
C PHE A 139 -15.44 13.52 -4.09
N ARG A 140 -16.15 12.65 -3.42
CA ARG A 140 -17.41 13.02 -2.76
C ARG A 140 -17.13 13.86 -1.53
N THR A 141 -17.99 14.86 -1.31
CA THR A 141 -18.01 15.64 -0.09
C THR A 141 -19.16 15.16 0.82
N TYR A 142 -18.99 15.34 2.11
CA TYR A 142 -20.01 15.05 3.12
C TYR A 142 -20.30 16.34 3.87
N GLU A 143 -21.54 16.84 3.79
CA GLU A 143 -21.95 18.12 4.41
C GLU A 143 -21.00 19.29 4.01
N GLY A 144 -20.50 19.27 2.77
CA GLY A 144 -19.55 20.26 2.28
C GLY A 144 -18.07 19.98 2.61
N GLU A 145 -17.80 19.01 3.50
CA GLU A 145 -16.43 18.66 3.90
C GLU A 145 -15.83 17.61 2.95
N PRO A 146 -14.57 17.79 2.50
CA PRO A 146 -13.88 16.87 1.58
C PRO A 146 -13.28 15.66 2.33
N LEU A 147 -14.06 14.99 3.19
CA LEU A 147 -13.58 13.93 4.06
C LEU A 147 -13.01 12.73 3.29
N GLN A 148 -13.59 12.37 2.15
CA GLN A 148 -13.11 11.26 1.33
C GLN A 148 -11.72 11.54 0.77
N GLU A 149 -11.50 12.74 0.23
CA GLU A 149 -10.22 13.20 -0.27
C GLU A 149 -9.16 13.25 0.84
N ARG A 150 -9.49 13.88 1.96
CA ARG A 150 -8.59 13.97 3.12
C ARG A 150 -8.19 12.61 3.65
N ALA A 151 -9.11 11.65 3.73
CA ALA A 151 -8.81 10.28 4.14
C ALA A 151 -7.88 9.56 3.13
N ALA A 152 -8.12 9.73 1.81
CA ALA A 152 -7.25 9.20 0.78
C ALA A 152 -5.84 9.81 0.84
N GLN A 153 -5.74 11.14 1.01
CA GLN A 153 -4.46 11.85 1.19
C GLN A 153 -3.72 11.37 2.45
N ALA A 154 -4.43 11.18 3.56
CA ALA A 154 -3.84 10.64 4.80
C ALA A 154 -3.31 9.22 4.58
N ALA A 155 -4.04 8.40 3.82
CA ALA A 155 -3.59 7.07 3.45
C ALA A 155 -2.30 7.11 2.61
N VAL A 156 -2.23 7.91 1.55
CA VAL A 156 -1.01 8.07 0.73
C VAL A 156 0.19 8.57 1.58
N LYS A 157 -0.07 9.47 2.54
CA LYS A 157 0.96 9.93 3.50
C LYS A 157 1.36 8.89 4.55
N GLY A 158 0.87 7.66 4.45
CA GLY A 158 1.23 6.57 5.36
C GLY A 158 0.59 6.68 6.76
N LYS A 159 -0.45 7.48 6.93
CA LYS A 159 -1.19 7.57 8.20
C LYS A 159 -2.10 6.36 8.40
N SER A 160 -2.25 5.93 9.64
CA SER A 160 -3.31 5.00 10.03
C SER A 160 -4.59 5.80 10.30
N LEU A 161 -5.74 5.27 9.87
CA LEU A 161 -6.99 6.02 9.93
C LEU A 161 -8.21 5.14 10.25
N LEU A 162 -9.26 5.79 10.74
CA LEU A 162 -10.61 5.26 10.88
C LEU A 162 -11.56 6.19 10.12
N ALA A 163 -12.16 5.66 9.05
CA ALA A 163 -13.12 6.38 8.22
C ALA A 163 -14.54 5.85 8.45
N ILE A 164 -15.45 6.75 8.81
CA ILE A 164 -16.85 6.44 9.06
C ILE A 164 -17.69 7.14 8.00
N PHE A 165 -18.04 6.39 6.96
CA PHE A 165 -18.83 6.89 5.85
C PHE A 165 -20.10 6.03 5.68
N PRO A 166 -21.23 6.62 5.32
CA PRO A 166 -22.47 5.88 5.14
C PRO A 166 -22.33 4.78 4.07
N THR A 167 -23.20 3.79 4.10
CA THR A 167 -23.27 2.77 3.05
C THR A 167 -23.55 3.46 1.71
N GLY A 168 -22.84 3.06 0.64
CA GLY A 168 -22.89 3.76 -0.65
C GLY A 168 -22.11 5.08 -0.70
N GLY A 169 -21.49 5.51 0.41
CA GLY A 169 -20.69 6.73 0.53
C GLY A 169 -19.31 6.68 -0.11
N GLY A 170 -18.94 5.63 -0.85
CA GLY A 170 -17.66 5.57 -1.55
C GLY A 170 -16.47 5.11 -0.66
N LYS A 171 -16.73 4.37 0.41
CA LYS A 171 -15.67 3.79 1.27
C LYS A 171 -14.61 3.06 0.47
N SER A 172 -15.03 2.22 -0.50
CA SER A 172 -14.12 1.41 -1.31
C SER A 172 -13.11 2.26 -2.07
N LEU A 173 -13.55 3.33 -2.74
CA LEU A 173 -12.67 4.23 -3.48
C LEU A 173 -11.57 4.84 -2.59
N THR A 174 -11.91 5.17 -1.33
CA THR A 174 -10.99 5.81 -0.38
C THR A 174 -9.76 4.95 -0.04
N PHE A 175 -9.88 3.62 -0.14
CA PHE A 175 -8.72 2.74 0.06
C PHE A 175 -8.21 2.12 -1.24
N GLN A 176 -9.06 1.93 -2.24
CA GLN A 176 -8.64 1.37 -3.53
C GLN A 176 -7.64 2.28 -4.24
N LEU A 177 -7.93 3.58 -4.29
CA LEU A 177 -7.04 4.55 -4.93
C LEU A 177 -5.63 4.57 -4.30
N PRO A 178 -5.45 4.79 -2.98
CA PRO A 178 -4.12 4.72 -2.38
C PRO A 178 -3.41 3.38 -2.56
N ALA A 179 -4.16 2.28 -2.62
CA ALA A 179 -3.59 0.95 -2.83
C ALA A 179 -3.05 0.80 -4.26
N LEU A 180 -3.79 1.24 -5.28
CA LEU A 180 -3.33 1.25 -6.67
C LEU A 180 -2.11 2.17 -6.85
N MET A 181 -2.14 3.37 -6.26
CA MET A 181 -0.99 4.28 -6.26
C MET A 181 0.27 3.63 -5.65
N ALA A 182 0.13 2.92 -4.53
CA ALA A 182 1.23 2.20 -3.90
C ALA A 182 1.69 0.99 -4.73
N GLY A 183 0.74 0.28 -5.36
CA GLY A 183 1.04 -0.79 -6.31
C GLY A 183 1.90 -0.30 -7.47
N HIS A 184 1.53 0.82 -8.08
CA HIS A 184 2.24 1.39 -9.22
C HIS A 184 3.58 2.07 -8.85
N SER A 185 3.66 2.70 -7.67
CA SER A 185 4.88 3.41 -7.28
C SER A 185 5.95 2.53 -6.66
N VAL A 186 5.58 1.52 -5.84
CA VAL A 186 6.53 0.71 -5.06
C VAL A 186 6.24 -0.79 -5.10
N HIS A 187 5.40 -1.25 -6.03
CA HIS A 187 4.91 -2.64 -6.11
C HIS A 187 4.38 -3.19 -4.77
N GLY A 188 3.83 -2.27 -4.00
CA GLY A 188 3.27 -2.56 -2.70
C GLY A 188 1.97 -3.34 -2.81
N LEU A 189 1.77 -4.28 -1.90
CA LEU A 189 0.51 -4.99 -1.76
C LEU A 189 -0.29 -4.39 -0.60
N THR A 190 -1.52 -3.97 -0.88
CA THR A 190 -2.52 -3.64 0.14
C THR A 190 -3.41 -4.86 0.39
N VAL A 191 -3.51 -5.27 1.64
CA VAL A 191 -4.38 -6.38 2.05
C VAL A 191 -5.68 -5.81 2.60
N VAL A 192 -6.80 -6.14 1.95
CA VAL A 192 -8.15 -5.75 2.38
C VAL A 192 -8.80 -6.93 3.08
N ILE A 193 -9.12 -6.75 4.34
CA ILE A 193 -9.80 -7.74 5.17
C ILE A 193 -11.26 -7.35 5.23
N SER A 194 -12.12 -8.20 4.67
CA SER A 194 -13.57 -7.97 4.62
C SER A 194 -14.31 -9.24 5.08
N PRO A 195 -15.43 -9.12 5.79
CA PRO A 195 -16.14 -10.27 6.34
C PRO A 195 -17.06 -10.96 5.33
N LEU A 196 -17.36 -10.31 4.19
CA LEU A 196 -18.37 -10.75 3.23
C LEU A 196 -17.71 -11.15 1.89
N GLN A 197 -17.65 -12.46 1.63
CA GLN A 197 -16.98 -13.02 0.45
C GLN A 197 -17.63 -12.60 -0.87
N SER A 198 -18.98 -12.46 -0.91
CA SER A 198 -19.70 -11.97 -2.08
C SER A 198 -19.27 -10.54 -2.45
N LEU A 199 -19.19 -9.64 -1.45
CA LEU A 199 -18.75 -8.26 -1.67
C LEU A 199 -17.30 -8.19 -2.16
N MET A 200 -16.42 -9.09 -1.71
CA MET A 200 -15.03 -9.13 -2.21
C MET A 200 -15.00 -9.39 -3.71
N LYS A 201 -15.80 -10.37 -4.18
CA LYS A 201 -15.89 -10.69 -5.60
C LYS A 201 -16.46 -9.51 -6.39
N ASP A 202 -17.57 -8.93 -5.92
CA ASP A 202 -18.17 -7.77 -6.58
C ASP A 202 -17.19 -6.59 -6.69
N GLN A 203 -16.35 -6.36 -5.66
CA GLN A 203 -15.32 -5.31 -5.70
C GLN A 203 -14.25 -5.61 -6.76
N VAL A 204 -13.81 -6.87 -6.89
CA VAL A 204 -12.82 -7.28 -7.91
C VAL A 204 -13.42 -7.15 -9.31
N ASP A 205 -14.63 -7.66 -9.52
CA ASP A 205 -15.32 -7.63 -10.80
C ASP A 205 -15.59 -6.17 -11.26
N ASN A 206 -16.07 -5.30 -10.35
CA ASN A 206 -16.29 -3.88 -10.62
C ASN A 206 -15.01 -3.10 -10.98
N LEU A 207 -13.85 -3.50 -10.47
CA LEU A 207 -12.56 -2.91 -10.82
C LEU A 207 -12.09 -3.44 -12.17
N ALA A 208 -12.27 -4.74 -12.44
CA ALA A 208 -11.93 -5.35 -13.72
C ALA A 208 -12.75 -4.73 -14.87
N ASP A 209 -14.03 -4.44 -14.67
CA ASP A 209 -14.90 -3.73 -15.64
C ASP A 209 -14.38 -2.33 -15.98
N LYS A 210 -13.60 -1.72 -15.08
CA LYS A 210 -12.92 -0.43 -15.31
C LYS A 210 -11.51 -0.58 -15.90
N GLY A 211 -11.11 -1.80 -16.27
CA GLY A 211 -9.77 -2.10 -16.78
C GLY A 211 -8.69 -2.20 -15.69
N ILE A 212 -9.06 -2.17 -14.41
CA ILE A 212 -8.13 -2.32 -13.28
C ILE A 212 -8.05 -3.80 -12.92
N THR A 213 -7.01 -4.46 -13.41
CA THR A 213 -6.86 -5.92 -13.31
C THR A 213 -5.89 -6.40 -12.24
N ASP A 214 -5.14 -5.51 -11.61
CA ASP A 214 -4.16 -5.81 -10.55
C ASP A 214 -4.78 -5.97 -9.15
N VAL A 215 -6.02 -6.45 -9.13
CA VAL A 215 -6.80 -6.72 -7.93
C VAL A 215 -7.24 -8.19 -7.93
N VAL A 216 -7.07 -8.86 -6.80
CA VAL A 216 -7.43 -10.26 -6.64
C VAL A 216 -8.16 -10.51 -5.33
N THR A 217 -8.94 -11.58 -5.28
CA THR A 217 -9.49 -12.12 -4.04
C THR A 217 -9.03 -13.56 -3.83
N ILE A 218 -8.84 -13.94 -2.58
CA ILE A 218 -8.63 -15.33 -2.17
C ILE A 218 -9.63 -15.63 -1.05
N ASN A 219 -10.63 -16.45 -1.36
CA ASN A 219 -11.67 -16.80 -0.41
C ASN A 219 -12.11 -18.28 -0.60
N GLY A 220 -13.02 -18.74 0.24
CA GLY A 220 -13.50 -20.11 0.23
C GLY A 220 -14.48 -20.46 -0.90
N MET A 221 -15.03 -19.46 -1.61
CA MET A 221 -15.99 -19.67 -2.69
C MET A 221 -15.33 -19.87 -4.07
N LEU A 222 -14.03 -19.58 -4.17
CA LEU A 222 -13.28 -19.76 -5.41
C LEU A 222 -13.06 -21.25 -5.68
N ASP A 223 -13.25 -21.65 -6.95
CA ASP A 223 -12.81 -22.97 -7.40
C ASP A 223 -11.27 -23.11 -7.27
N PRO A 224 -10.75 -24.34 -7.20
CA PRO A 224 -9.32 -24.57 -6.96
C PRO A 224 -8.39 -23.94 -8.01
N ILE A 225 -8.82 -23.86 -9.27
CA ILE A 225 -8.01 -23.30 -10.37
C ILE A 225 -7.92 -21.79 -10.21
N THR A 226 -9.04 -21.10 -10.10
CA THR A 226 -9.10 -19.64 -9.89
C THR A 226 -8.37 -19.23 -8.62
N ARG A 227 -8.49 -20.02 -7.54
CA ARG A 227 -7.76 -19.77 -6.30
C ARG A 227 -6.25 -19.90 -6.50
N SER A 228 -5.78 -20.93 -7.24
CA SER A 228 -4.36 -21.12 -7.53
C SER A 228 -3.81 -19.97 -8.36
N LEU A 229 -4.54 -19.54 -9.40
CA LEU A 229 -4.17 -18.38 -10.22
C LEU A 229 -4.10 -17.09 -9.40
N SER A 230 -5.06 -16.85 -8.50
CA SER A 230 -5.03 -15.68 -7.60
C SER A 230 -3.81 -15.71 -6.69
N ILE A 231 -3.47 -16.87 -6.13
CA ILE A 231 -2.26 -17.05 -5.30
C ILE A 231 -1.01 -16.73 -6.14
N GLN A 232 -0.91 -17.28 -7.35
CA GLN A 232 0.22 -17.06 -8.24
C GLN A 232 0.37 -15.58 -8.58
N ARG A 233 -0.70 -14.88 -8.96
CA ARG A 233 -0.68 -13.45 -9.26
C ARG A 233 -0.19 -12.60 -8.08
N VAL A 234 -0.55 -12.97 -6.85
CA VAL A 234 0.01 -12.32 -5.67
C VAL A 234 1.50 -12.61 -5.53
N GLN A 235 1.93 -13.86 -5.72
CA GLN A 235 3.34 -14.26 -5.62
C GLN A 235 4.21 -13.58 -6.67
N ASP A 236 3.71 -13.47 -7.90
CA ASP A 236 4.45 -12.91 -9.03
C ASP A 236 4.47 -11.36 -9.03
N GLY A 237 3.80 -10.73 -8.06
CA GLY A 237 3.80 -9.27 -7.92
C GLY A 237 2.76 -8.54 -8.78
N GLU A 238 1.89 -9.27 -9.48
CA GLU A 238 0.87 -8.68 -10.35
C GLU A 238 -0.30 -8.04 -9.59
N ALA A 239 -0.47 -8.35 -8.30
CA ALA A 239 -1.55 -7.80 -7.50
C ALA A 239 -1.09 -6.60 -6.66
N SER A 240 -1.81 -5.49 -6.76
CA SER A 240 -1.72 -4.30 -5.90
C SER A 240 -2.69 -4.37 -4.71
N LEU A 241 -3.86 -5.01 -4.90
CA LEU A 241 -4.84 -5.27 -3.85
C LEU A 241 -5.14 -6.77 -3.74
N LEU A 242 -5.21 -7.24 -2.50
CA LEU A 242 -5.66 -8.57 -2.17
C LEU A 242 -6.82 -8.50 -1.17
N TYR A 243 -8.00 -8.98 -1.59
CA TYR A 243 -9.14 -9.17 -0.69
C TYR A 243 -9.12 -10.56 -0.06
N ILE A 244 -9.20 -10.62 1.26
CA ILE A 244 -9.30 -11.87 2.03
C ILE A 244 -10.29 -11.72 3.18
N SER A 245 -10.83 -12.86 3.63
CA SER A 245 -11.59 -12.88 4.87
C SER A 245 -10.66 -12.97 6.10
N PRO A 246 -11.09 -12.51 7.28
CA PRO A 246 -10.25 -12.50 8.48
C PRO A 246 -9.72 -13.88 8.87
N GLU A 247 -10.50 -14.94 8.64
CA GLU A 247 -10.13 -16.33 8.93
C GLU A 247 -8.92 -16.79 8.09
N MET A 248 -8.79 -16.26 6.88
CA MET A 248 -7.70 -16.60 5.97
C MET A 248 -6.32 -16.20 6.50
N LEU A 249 -6.24 -15.24 7.43
CA LEU A 249 -4.98 -14.87 8.09
C LEU A 249 -4.38 -16.01 8.94
N ARG A 250 -5.17 -17.04 9.28
CA ARG A 250 -4.69 -18.25 9.97
C ARG A 250 -4.06 -19.27 9.02
N SER A 251 -4.24 -19.09 7.70
CA SER A 251 -3.70 -19.98 6.68
C SER A 251 -2.18 -19.80 6.52
N LYS A 252 -1.43 -20.92 6.64
CA LYS A 252 0.02 -20.91 6.37
C LYS A 252 0.35 -20.51 4.93
N THR A 253 -0.52 -20.85 3.98
CA THR A 253 -0.34 -20.44 2.57
C THR A 253 -0.44 -18.92 2.44
N ILE A 254 -1.46 -18.30 3.05
CA ILE A 254 -1.61 -16.85 3.05
C ILE A 254 -0.42 -16.19 3.77
N GLU A 255 -0.02 -16.66 4.94
CA GLU A 255 1.17 -16.13 5.63
C GLU A 255 2.39 -16.17 4.72
N LYS A 256 2.64 -17.30 4.02
CA LYS A 256 3.79 -17.47 3.12
C LYS A 256 3.78 -16.48 1.95
N ILE A 257 2.65 -16.32 1.26
CA ILE A 257 2.57 -15.40 0.13
C ILE A 257 2.69 -13.94 0.56
N LEU A 258 2.11 -13.57 1.70
CA LEU A 258 2.25 -12.23 2.25
C LEU A 258 3.69 -11.93 2.67
N MET A 259 4.40 -12.90 3.25
CA MET A 259 5.83 -12.76 3.61
C MET A 259 6.72 -12.52 2.39
N ALA A 260 6.35 -12.98 1.21
CA ALA A 260 7.09 -12.75 -0.04
C ALA A 260 6.84 -11.36 -0.64
N ARG A 261 5.85 -10.60 -0.15
CA ARG A 261 5.45 -9.31 -0.71
C ARG A 261 5.82 -8.12 0.19
N HIS A 262 5.95 -6.96 -0.43
CA HIS A 262 6.03 -5.67 0.26
C HIS A 262 4.62 -5.22 0.66
N LEU A 263 4.24 -5.45 1.91
CA LEU A 263 2.94 -4.97 2.40
C LEU A 263 3.03 -3.50 2.78
N VAL A 264 2.23 -2.68 2.12
CA VAL A 264 2.20 -1.23 2.32
C VAL A 264 1.09 -0.79 3.26
N ARG A 265 0.00 -1.56 3.35
CA ARG A 265 -1.17 -1.23 4.19
C ARG A 265 -2.05 -2.44 4.44
N PHE A 266 -2.67 -2.47 5.61
CA PHE A 266 -3.85 -3.28 5.88
C PHE A 266 -5.09 -2.39 5.88
N VAL A 267 -6.10 -2.78 5.12
CA VAL A 267 -7.42 -2.18 5.12
C VAL A 267 -8.38 -3.15 5.81
N ILE A 268 -9.18 -2.63 6.71
CA ILE A 268 -10.15 -3.41 7.48
C ILE A 268 -11.50 -2.83 7.20
N ASP A 269 -12.23 -3.54 6.37
CA ASP A 269 -13.62 -3.22 6.04
C ASP A 269 -14.55 -3.73 7.15
N GLU A 270 -15.69 -3.08 7.30
CA GLU A 270 -16.67 -3.35 8.37
C GLU A 270 -16.02 -3.45 9.76
N ALA A 271 -15.18 -2.46 10.07
CA ALA A 271 -14.39 -2.45 11.31
C ALA A 271 -15.23 -2.45 12.60
N HIS A 272 -16.53 -2.20 12.52
CA HIS A 272 -17.45 -2.39 13.67
C HIS A 272 -17.45 -3.81 14.22
N CYS A 273 -17.02 -4.82 13.43
CA CYS A 273 -16.85 -6.20 13.86
C CYS A 273 -15.80 -6.39 14.97
N PHE A 274 -14.96 -5.40 15.27
CA PHE A 274 -14.07 -5.42 16.44
C PHE A 274 -14.80 -5.25 17.78
N SER A 275 -15.94 -4.57 17.76
CA SER A 275 -16.63 -4.22 19.00
C SER A 275 -17.78 -5.19 19.28
N SER A 276 -17.84 -5.70 20.52
CA SER A 276 -18.98 -6.48 21.01
C SER A 276 -20.27 -5.68 21.07
N TRP A 277 -20.20 -4.37 20.98
CA TRP A 277 -21.33 -3.45 20.87
C TRP A 277 -21.71 -3.18 19.41
N GLY A 278 -20.96 -3.74 18.44
CA GLY A 278 -21.29 -3.77 17.02
C GLY A 278 -22.37 -4.81 16.74
N GLN A 279 -23.07 -4.66 15.61
CA GLN A 279 -24.14 -5.60 15.22
C GLN A 279 -23.62 -7.00 14.88
N ASP A 280 -22.33 -7.08 14.40
CA ASP A 280 -21.70 -8.32 13.88
C ASP A 280 -20.31 -8.54 14.48
N PHE A 281 -20.22 -8.68 15.81
CA PHE A 281 -18.93 -8.99 16.44
C PHE A 281 -18.35 -10.31 15.94
N ARG A 282 -17.07 -10.27 15.52
CA ARG A 282 -16.36 -11.45 15.01
C ARG A 282 -15.01 -11.64 15.70
N VAL A 283 -14.84 -12.77 16.35
CA VAL A 283 -13.61 -13.12 17.09
C VAL A 283 -12.37 -13.09 16.20
N ASP A 284 -12.50 -13.43 14.92
CA ASP A 284 -11.36 -13.43 13.98
C ASP A 284 -10.80 -12.03 13.70
N TYR A 285 -11.59 -10.97 13.89
CA TYR A 285 -11.09 -9.60 13.82
C TYR A 285 -10.05 -9.30 14.90
N LEU A 286 -10.20 -9.88 16.10
CA LEU A 286 -9.23 -9.73 17.19
C LEU A 286 -7.87 -10.40 16.88
N TYR A 287 -7.81 -11.27 15.88
CA TYR A 287 -6.57 -11.88 15.44
C TYR A 287 -5.76 -10.97 14.49
N ILE A 288 -6.41 -10.02 13.80
CA ILE A 288 -5.79 -9.18 12.76
C ILE A 288 -4.55 -8.44 13.30
N GLY A 289 -4.68 -7.76 14.43
CA GLY A 289 -3.56 -7.00 15.02
C GLY A 289 -2.40 -7.90 15.43
N LYS A 290 -2.68 -9.08 16.01
CA LYS A 290 -1.65 -10.07 16.34
C LYS A 290 -0.93 -10.58 15.08
N PHE A 291 -1.66 -10.80 14.00
CA PHE A 291 -1.06 -11.19 12.72
C PHE A 291 -0.13 -10.10 12.19
N ILE A 292 -0.58 -8.83 12.16
CA ILE A 292 0.22 -7.70 11.70
C ILE A 292 1.50 -7.57 12.54
N GLN A 293 1.40 -7.66 13.87
CA GLN A 293 2.54 -7.61 14.77
C GLN A 293 3.57 -8.71 14.46
N LYS A 294 3.09 -9.95 14.33
CA LYS A 294 3.93 -11.11 13.98
C LYS A 294 4.60 -10.94 12.61
N TYR A 295 3.85 -10.44 11.62
CA TYR A 295 4.38 -10.17 10.28
C TYR A 295 5.50 -9.12 10.34
N GLN A 296 5.27 -7.98 11.00
CA GLN A 296 6.27 -6.91 11.13
C GLN A 296 7.55 -7.37 11.82
N GLN A 297 7.42 -8.20 12.86
CA GLN A 297 8.57 -8.79 13.56
C GLN A 297 9.37 -9.73 12.66
N LYS A 298 8.70 -10.63 11.93
CA LYS A 298 9.35 -11.58 11.02
C LYS A 298 10.03 -10.88 9.83
N LYS A 299 9.38 -9.87 9.24
CA LYS A 299 9.91 -9.07 8.12
C LYS A 299 10.95 -8.04 8.58
N LYS A 300 11.13 -7.83 9.88
CA LYS A 300 12.00 -6.77 10.45
C LYS A 300 11.66 -5.39 9.87
N CYS A 301 10.37 -5.07 9.78
CA CYS A 301 9.91 -3.81 9.21
C CYS A 301 10.54 -2.61 9.95
N LYS A 302 11.13 -1.68 9.22
CA LYS A 302 11.74 -0.45 9.79
C LYS A 302 10.70 0.52 10.33
N THR A 303 9.50 0.52 9.77
CA THR A 303 8.38 1.34 10.19
C THR A 303 7.13 0.47 10.33
N PRO A 304 6.20 0.80 11.25
CA PRO A 304 4.93 0.11 11.35
C PRO A 304 4.15 0.18 10.03
N ILE A 305 3.50 -0.92 9.66
CA ILE A 305 2.59 -0.94 8.51
C ILE A 305 1.30 -0.21 8.91
N PRO A 306 0.88 0.83 8.18
CA PRO A 306 -0.32 1.58 8.50
C PRO A 306 -1.59 0.74 8.29
N VAL A 307 -2.62 1.07 9.09
CA VAL A 307 -3.93 0.43 9.04
C VAL A 307 -4.99 1.47 8.69
N SER A 308 -5.93 1.09 7.81
CA SER A 308 -7.12 1.88 7.49
C SER A 308 -8.37 1.09 7.84
N CYS A 309 -9.14 1.57 8.79
CA CYS A 309 -10.41 0.97 9.21
C CYS A 309 -11.58 1.72 8.57
N PHE A 310 -12.54 0.98 8.04
CA PHE A 310 -13.75 1.53 7.41
C PHE A 310 -15.00 0.92 8.04
N THR A 311 -15.99 1.75 8.34
CA THR A 311 -17.29 1.31 8.84
C THR A 311 -18.39 2.31 8.46
N ALA A 312 -19.62 1.84 8.43
CA ALA A 312 -20.79 2.72 8.32
C ALA A 312 -21.37 3.12 9.69
N THR A 313 -20.90 2.52 10.77
CA THR A 313 -21.44 2.70 12.13
C THR A 313 -20.64 3.74 12.90
N ALA A 314 -21.34 4.75 13.41
CA ALA A 314 -20.75 5.90 14.11
C ALA A 314 -20.99 5.89 15.64
N LYS A 315 -21.36 4.75 16.24
CA LYS A 315 -21.54 4.67 17.70
C LYS A 315 -20.21 4.95 18.42
N GLN A 316 -20.21 5.91 19.34
CA GLN A 316 -19.01 6.36 20.05
C GLN A 316 -18.22 5.23 20.71
N LYS A 317 -18.93 4.26 21.32
CA LYS A 317 -18.29 3.10 21.94
C LYS A 317 -17.56 2.21 20.93
N VAL A 318 -18.12 2.01 19.74
CA VAL A 318 -17.48 1.24 18.65
C VAL A 318 -16.21 1.94 18.18
N ILE A 319 -16.25 3.26 18.00
CA ILE A 319 -15.08 4.06 17.61
C ILE A 319 -13.97 3.89 18.64
N GLN A 320 -14.31 4.03 19.92
CA GLN A 320 -13.36 3.89 21.03
C GLN A 320 -12.74 2.48 21.06
N ASP A 321 -13.54 1.43 20.96
CA ASP A 321 -13.06 0.05 20.97
C ASP A 321 -12.07 -0.23 19.82
N ILE A 322 -12.34 0.28 18.62
CA ILE A 322 -11.43 0.15 17.47
C ILE A 322 -10.11 0.89 17.73
N CYS A 323 -10.18 2.15 18.18
CA CYS A 323 -8.99 2.96 18.44
C CYS A 323 -8.13 2.34 19.57
N ASP A 324 -8.76 1.91 20.66
CA ASP A 324 -8.08 1.28 21.78
C ASP A 324 -7.42 -0.04 21.37
N TYR A 325 -8.10 -0.86 20.57
CA TYR A 325 -7.54 -2.10 20.07
C TYR A 325 -6.23 -1.89 19.29
N PHE A 326 -6.21 -0.97 18.31
CA PHE A 326 -5.00 -0.71 17.53
C PHE A 326 -3.92 0.01 18.32
N LYS A 327 -4.30 0.86 19.27
CA LYS A 327 -3.37 1.50 20.19
C LYS A 327 -2.66 0.46 21.08
N GLN A 328 -3.42 -0.45 21.67
CA GLN A 328 -2.88 -1.48 22.58
C GLN A 328 -2.08 -2.54 21.84
N THR A 329 -2.56 -3.00 20.67
CA THR A 329 -1.96 -4.15 19.96
C THR A 329 -0.77 -3.76 19.11
N LEU A 330 -0.83 -2.60 18.42
CA LEU A 330 0.17 -2.17 17.42
C LEU A 330 0.82 -0.82 17.75
N ASN A 331 0.43 -0.17 18.84
CA ASN A 331 0.82 1.20 19.18
C ASN A 331 0.52 2.22 18.07
N LEU A 332 -0.60 2.02 17.34
CA LEU A 332 -1.05 2.90 16.27
C LEU A 332 -2.13 3.85 16.78
N ASN A 333 -2.01 5.14 16.44
CA ASN A 333 -3.07 6.11 16.59
C ASN A 333 -3.80 6.24 15.25
N LEU A 334 -5.12 6.08 15.26
CA LEU A 334 -5.95 6.21 14.07
C LEU A 334 -6.42 7.66 13.94
N GLU A 335 -6.17 8.28 12.78
CA GLU A 335 -6.76 9.58 12.44
C GLU A 335 -8.22 9.38 12.05
N LEU A 336 -9.15 10.12 12.69
CA LEU A 336 -10.59 9.93 12.52
C LEU A 336 -11.14 10.82 11.40
N PHE A 337 -11.84 10.20 10.46
CA PHE A 337 -12.62 10.85 9.39
C PHE A 337 -14.08 10.38 9.51
N ALA A 338 -14.91 11.16 10.19
CA ALA A 338 -16.29 10.79 10.45
C ALA A 338 -17.25 11.77 9.78
N SER A 339 -18.21 11.24 9.02
CA SER A 339 -19.37 11.98 8.54
C SER A 339 -20.56 11.74 9.45
N THR A 340 -21.26 12.78 9.80
CA THR A 340 -22.54 12.72 10.54
C THR A 340 -23.72 12.51 9.59
N ALA A 341 -23.49 12.46 8.29
CA ALA A 341 -24.54 12.46 7.27
C ALA A 341 -25.56 11.34 7.48
N SER A 342 -26.78 11.73 7.81
CA SER A 342 -27.96 10.89 7.72
C SER A 342 -28.30 10.64 6.25
N ARG A 343 -28.89 9.48 5.94
CA ARG A 343 -29.38 9.19 4.59
C ARG A 343 -30.62 10.01 4.30
N THR A 344 -30.45 11.14 3.64
CA THR A 344 -31.57 12.03 3.25
C THR A 344 -32.49 11.43 2.18
N ASN A 345 -32.01 10.38 1.49
CA ASN A 345 -32.76 9.68 0.44
C ASN A 345 -33.58 8.48 0.96
N LEU A 346 -33.54 8.18 2.26
CA LEU A 346 -34.37 7.14 2.87
C LEU A 346 -35.50 7.79 3.67
N HIS A 347 -36.72 7.49 3.25
CA HIS A 347 -37.91 7.87 3.98
C HIS A 347 -38.52 6.63 4.63
N TYR A 348 -38.72 6.70 5.93
CA TYR A 348 -39.37 5.62 6.69
C TYR A 348 -40.82 6.00 6.89
N SER A 349 -41.74 5.09 6.56
CA SER A 349 -43.15 5.20 6.89
C SER A 349 -43.59 4.00 7.69
N VAL A 350 -44.43 4.21 8.68
CA VAL A 350 -45.10 3.17 9.44
C VAL A 350 -46.51 3.02 8.92
N ILE A 351 -46.78 1.85 8.38
CA ILE A 351 -48.15 1.50 7.93
C ILE A 351 -48.75 0.59 8.99
N HIS A 352 -49.85 1.02 9.62
CA HIS A 352 -50.64 0.18 10.49
C HIS A 352 -51.46 -0.78 9.66
N VAL A 353 -51.30 -2.06 9.85
CA VAL A 353 -52.09 -3.13 9.23
C VAL A 353 -52.92 -3.78 10.28
N GLU A 354 -54.23 -3.88 10.06
CA GLU A 354 -55.15 -4.48 11.05
C GLU A 354 -55.16 -6.00 11.01
N ASN A 355 -54.71 -6.63 9.89
CA ASN A 355 -54.66 -8.09 9.74
C ASN A 355 -53.39 -8.51 9.01
N ASP A 356 -52.94 -9.76 9.28
CA ASP A 356 -51.72 -10.34 8.64
C ASP A 356 -51.83 -10.57 7.12
N ASN A 357 -53.06 -10.50 6.56
CA ASN A 357 -53.31 -10.61 5.12
C ASN A 357 -53.09 -9.31 4.35
N ASP A 358 -52.85 -8.20 5.04
CA ASP A 358 -52.63 -6.86 4.44
C ASP A 358 -51.14 -6.50 4.38
N LYS A 359 -50.25 -7.48 4.59
CA LYS A 359 -48.77 -7.32 4.51
C LYS A 359 -48.26 -7.45 3.09
#